data_65f9037eb52199f21e0e83fd5fc7f230
#
_entry.id   65f9037eb52199f21e0e83fd5fc7f230
#
_cell.length_a   1.000
_cell.length_b   1.000
_cell.length_c   1.000
_cell.angle_alpha   90.00
_cell.angle_beta   90.00
_cell.angle_gamma   90.00
#
_symmetry.space_group_name_H-M   'P 1'
#
loop_
_entity.id
_entity.type
_entity.pdbx_description
1 polymer ?
#
loop_
_entity_poly.entity_id
_entity_poly.type
_entity_poly.pdbx_seq_one_letter_code
_entity_poly.pdbx_strand_id
1 'polypeptide(L)'
;MSQSPDDDQDDTSDMNARNNELAVMLDSGLSMSGKERHCVFLNTGADAESEGRFACISAVSGLDFPDDGRGVSVVDWDRDGDQDLWISNRNAPRVRYLRNDTVTDNNSIAFLLVGNGTTTSRDAIGARIELILAPKALDESTTEAGADETSSNTVKPSGETETDSNKLIKTLHAGEGFLSQSSRWIHFGLGKGAEIAELTVHWPGGESETYTGLAVNRRYQIHQGGKAVESPMQADPPPPPLIPSTPELPPLADRFRIPLVALVPMPDLPYIDSSGITKNLL
;
A
#
# COMPACT_ATOMS: atom_id res chain seq x y z
N MET A 1 -24.08 56.12 -15.77
CA MET A 1 -24.63 54.91 -16.41
C MET A 1 -23.56 54.38 -17.34
N SER A 2 -22.85 53.37 -16.90
CA SER A 2 -21.84 52.70 -17.69
C SER A 2 -22.49 51.42 -18.22
N GLN A 3 -22.66 51.30 -19.53
CA GLN A 3 -23.07 50.09 -20.22
C GLN A 3 -21.84 49.24 -20.39
N SER A 4 -21.89 47.99 -19.85
CA SER A 4 -20.94 46.93 -20.19
C SER A 4 -21.21 46.47 -21.63
N PRO A 5 -20.18 46.16 -22.43
CA PRO A 5 -20.38 45.56 -23.74
C PRO A 5 -20.96 44.16 -23.62
N ASP A 6 -21.89 43.82 -24.50
CA ASP A 6 -22.44 42.49 -24.71
C ASP A 6 -21.35 41.60 -25.30
N ASP A 7 -20.73 40.76 -24.41
CA ASP A 7 -19.69 39.79 -24.77
C ASP A 7 -20.23 38.34 -24.82
N ASP A 8 -21.57 38.16 -24.83
CA ASP A 8 -22.19 36.85 -24.63
C ASP A 8 -22.41 36.01 -25.91
N GLN A 9 -22.00 36.47 -27.11
CA GLN A 9 -22.23 35.71 -28.36
C GLN A 9 -21.03 34.97 -28.92
N ASP A 10 -19.81 35.26 -28.49
CA ASP A 10 -18.60 34.61 -29.03
C ASP A 10 -18.23 33.33 -28.26
N ASP A 11 -18.64 33.20 -27.01
CA ASP A 11 -18.25 32.10 -26.13
C ASP A 11 -18.96 30.77 -26.46
N THR A 12 -20.20 30.83 -26.99
CA THR A 12 -20.96 29.63 -27.33
C THR A 12 -20.51 28.97 -28.65
N SER A 13 -20.03 29.77 -29.61
CA SER A 13 -19.51 29.27 -30.88
C SER A 13 -18.18 28.57 -30.68
N ASP A 14 -17.33 29.09 -29.79
CA ASP A 14 -16.04 28.54 -29.45
C ASP A 14 -16.18 27.26 -28.63
N MET A 15 -17.16 27.19 -27.70
CA MET A 15 -17.49 25.99 -26.97
C MET A 15 -18.04 24.87 -27.86
N ASN A 16 -18.89 25.22 -28.83
CA ASN A 16 -19.41 24.22 -29.78
C ASN A 16 -18.33 23.69 -30.72
N ALA A 17 -17.40 24.55 -31.15
CA ALA A 17 -16.26 24.14 -31.96
C ALA A 17 -15.34 23.19 -31.20
N ARG A 18 -15.00 23.50 -29.95
CA ARG A 18 -14.21 22.62 -29.05
C ARG A 18 -14.91 21.30 -28.75
N ASN A 19 -16.22 21.31 -28.52
CA ASN A 19 -17.00 20.09 -28.30
C ASN A 19 -17.06 19.22 -29.56
N ASN A 20 -17.14 19.79 -30.75
CA ASN A 20 -17.06 19.04 -32.00
C ASN A 20 -15.67 18.46 -32.26
N GLU A 21 -14.61 19.21 -32.00
CA GLU A 21 -13.24 18.73 -32.10
C GLU A 21 -12.97 17.59 -31.12
N LEU A 22 -13.47 17.74 -29.88
CA LEU A 22 -13.42 16.69 -28.86
C LEU A 22 -14.17 15.43 -29.28
N ALA A 23 -15.37 15.58 -29.84
CA ALA A 23 -16.17 14.47 -30.34
C ALA A 23 -15.47 13.72 -31.48
N VAL A 24 -14.86 14.44 -32.43
CA VAL A 24 -14.06 13.87 -33.53
C VAL A 24 -12.82 13.14 -32.99
N MET A 25 -12.16 13.68 -31.99
CA MET A 25 -11.01 13.01 -31.34
C MET A 25 -11.44 11.73 -30.65
N LEU A 26 -12.57 11.73 -29.94
CA LEU A 26 -13.11 10.53 -29.29
C LEU A 26 -13.56 9.46 -30.29
N ASP A 27 -14.19 9.86 -31.38
CA ASP A 27 -14.65 8.96 -32.45
C ASP A 27 -13.46 8.35 -33.22
N SER A 28 -12.35 9.07 -33.33
CA SER A 28 -11.09 8.57 -33.91
C SER A 28 -10.32 7.65 -32.96
N GLY A 29 -10.84 7.40 -31.75
CA GLY A 29 -10.19 6.54 -30.75
C GLY A 29 -9.02 7.18 -30.01
N LEU A 30 -8.83 8.50 -30.15
CA LEU A 30 -7.85 9.25 -29.39
C LEU A 30 -8.27 9.30 -27.91
N SER A 31 -7.37 8.93 -27.03
CA SER A 31 -7.58 9.03 -25.59
C SER A 31 -7.32 10.46 -25.14
N MET A 32 -8.23 11.00 -24.29
CA MET A 32 -7.99 12.26 -23.58
C MET A 32 -7.01 12.11 -22.41
N SER A 33 -6.37 10.96 -22.32
CA SER A 33 -5.37 10.68 -21.30
C SER A 33 -4.06 11.40 -21.61
N GLY A 34 -3.51 12.08 -20.61
CA GLY A 34 -2.16 12.65 -20.66
C GLY A 34 -1.05 11.61 -20.54
N LYS A 35 -1.39 10.30 -20.50
CA LYS A 35 -0.47 9.20 -20.22
C LYS A 35 0.22 9.40 -18.86
N GLU A 36 -0.57 9.75 -17.86
CA GLU A 36 -0.11 9.92 -16.50
C GLU A 36 0.54 8.63 -16.03
N ARG A 37 1.70 8.79 -15.39
CA ARG A 37 2.48 7.67 -14.90
C ARG A 37 2.04 7.29 -13.49
N HIS A 38 2.16 6.01 -13.18
CA HIS A 38 1.96 5.54 -11.83
C HIS A 38 3.02 6.12 -10.91
N CYS A 39 2.62 6.53 -9.71
CA CYS A 39 3.51 7.05 -8.68
C CYS A 39 3.57 6.11 -7.49
N VAL A 40 4.78 5.81 -7.04
CA VAL A 40 5.03 4.98 -5.87
C VAL A 40 5.84 5.77 -4.86
N PHE A 41 5.33 5.82 -3.64
CA PHE A 41 5.96 6.50 -2.54
C PHE A 41 6.22 5.52 -1.41
N LEU A 42 7.49 5.40 -1.02
CA LEU A 42 7.90 4.63 0.14
C LEU A 42 7.80 5.49 1.40
N ASN A 43 7.12 4.98 2.42
CA ASN A 43 7.17 5.59 3.74
C ASN A 43 8.53 5.28 4.37
N THR A 44 9.33 6.30 4.58
CA THR A 44 10.69 6.17 5.11
C THR A 44 10.73 6.12 6.64
N GLY A 45 9.59 6.27 7.31
CA GLY A 45 9.53 6.29 8.78
C GLY A 45 10.37 7.38 9.41
N ALA A 46 10.63 8.47 8.68
CA ALA A 46 11.51 9.53 9.12
C ALA A 46 11.10 10.11 10.48
N ASP A 47 12.07 10.36 11.33
CA ASP A 47 11.91 10.98 12.63
C ASP A 47 11.25 12.37 12.50
N ALA A 48 10.60 12.82 13.57
CA ALA A 48 9.80 14.06 13.61
C ALA A 48 10.54 15.34 13.15
N GLU A 49 11.85 15.27 12.99
CA GLU A 49 12.71 16.38 12.59
C GLU A 49 13.04 16.41 11.09
N SER A 50 12.74 15.36 10.32
CA SER A 50 12.99 15.32 8.88
C SER A 50 11.75 15.72 8.10
N GLU A 51 11.85 16.76 7.29
CA GLU A 51 10.84 17.15 6.30
C GLU A 51 10.74 16.06 5.22
N GLY A 52 9.78 15.17 5.32
CA GLY A 52 9.45 14.21 4.28
C GLY A 52 9.43 12.77 4.75
N ARG A 53 8.24 12.29 5.06
CA ARG A 53 7.98 10.90 5.43
C ARG A 53 7.91 9.95 4.25
N PHE A 54 7.97 10.45 3.01
CA PHE A 54 7.78 9.65 1.82
C PHE A 54 8.85 9.96 0.78
N ALA A 55 9.52 8.90 0.30
CA ALA A 55 10.43 8.98 -0.84
C ALA A 55 9.71 8.51 -2.12
N CYS A 56 9.82 9.27 -3.21
CA CYS A 56 9.31 8.84 -4.50
C CYS A 56 10.26 7.79 -5.10
N ILE A 57 9.80 6.55 -5.19
CA ILE A 57 10.57 5.43 -5.73
C ILE A 57 10.03 4.93 -7.08
N SER A 58 9.15 5.70 -7.74
CA SER A 58 8.47 5.29 -8.98
C SER A 58 9.42 4.75 -10.04
N ALA A 59 10.53 5.43 -10.27
CA ALA A 59 11.50 5.07 -11.33
C ALA A 59 12.25 3.77 -11.05
N VAL A 60 12.40 3.37 -9.79
CA VAL A 60 13.17 2.19 -9.38
C VAL A 60 12.29 1.02 -8.95
N SER A 61 11.01 1.27 -8.69
CA SER A 61 10.07 0.23 -8.21
C SER A 61 9.62 -0.75 -9.29
N GLY A 62 9.87 -0.47 -10.57
CA GLY A 62 9.30 -1.23 -11.68
C GLY A 62 7.81 -0.95 -11.93
N LEU A 63 7.20 0.00 -11.20
CA LEU A 63 5.77 0.33 -11.27
C LEU A 63 5.47 1.61 -12.05
N ASP A 64 6.47 2.23 -12.67
CA ASP A 64 6.35 3.50 -13.41
C ASP A 64 5.79 3.29 -14.83
N PHE A 65 4.50 2.96 -14.95
CA PHE A 65 3.81 2.75 -16.23
C PHE A 65 3.04 4.00 -16.67
N PRO A 66 3.05 4.36 -17.96
CA PRO A 66 2.31 5.51 -18.50
C PRO A 66 0.87 5.16 -18.89
N ASP A 67 0.18 4.39 -18.06
CA ASP A 67 -1.09 3.75 -18.42
C ASP A 67 -2.32 4.55 -18.00
N ASP A 68 -2.13 5.69 -17.34
CA ASP A 68 -3.21 6.49 -16.77
C ASP A 68 -4.08 5.64 -15.82
N GLY A 69 -3.48 5.26 -14.68
CA GLY A 69 -4.11 4.41 -13.66
C GLY A 69 -5.37 5.01 -13.07
N ARG A 70 -6.38 4.19 -12.84
CA ARG A 70 -7.69 4.60 -12.30
C ARG A 70 -8.00 3.99 -10.95
N GLY A 71 -7.76 2.73 -10.79
CA GLY A 71 -8.02 2.02 -9.55
C GLY A 71 -6.92 1.04 -9.22
N VAL A 72 -6.66 0.89 -7.92
CA VAL A 72 -5.73 -0.10 -7.39
C VAL A 72 -6.48 -0.99 -6.42
N SER A 73 -6.30 -2.29 -6.55
CA SER A 73 -6.77 -3.27 -5.58
C SER A 73 -5.59 -4.06 -5.06
N VAL A 74 -5.56 -4.24 -3.75
CA VAL A 74 -4.51 -4.98 -3.05
C VAL A 74 -5.06 -6.34 -2.65
N VAL A 75 -4.35 -7.40 -2.97
CA VAL A 75 -4.75 -8.78 -2.68
C VAL A 75 -3.52 -9.68 -2.67
N ASP A 76 -3.48 -10.63 -1.76
CA ASP A 76 -2.58 -11.77 -1.79
C ASP A 76 -3.20 -12.81 -2.76
N TRP A 77 -2.85 -12.72 -4.05
CA TRP A 77 -3.53 -13.49 -5.11
C TRP A 77 -3.09 -14.94 -5.16
N ASP A 78 -1.79 -15.18 -5.10
CA ASP A 78 -1.24 -16.54 -5.13
C ASP A 78 -1.14 -17.18 -3.73
N ARG A 79 -1.49 -16.41 -2.68
CA ARG A 79 -1.54 -16.83 -1.28
C ARG A 79 -0.18 -17.23 -0.71
N ASP A 80 0.85 -16.54 -1.12
CA ASP A 80 2.19 -16.71 -0.59
C ASP A 80 2.45 -15.89 0.68
N GLY A 81 1.53 -15.00 1.05
CA GLY A 81 1.58 -14.14 2.24
C GLY A 81 1.96 -12.71 1.93
N ASP A 82 2.32 -12.41 0.69
CA ASP A 82 2.63 -11.07 0.22
C ASP A 82 1.42 -10.40 -0.43
N GLN A 83 1.47 -9.09 -0.55
CA GLN A 83 0.39 -8.32 -1.16
C GLN A 83 0.72 -7.98 -2.60
N ASP A 84 -0.12 -8.44 -3.52
CA ASP A 84 -0.08 -8.14 -4.95
C ASP A 84 -0.96 -6.96 -5.31
N LEU A 85 -0.77 -6.42 -6.52
CA LEU A 85 -1.53 -5.29 -7.01
C LEU A 85 -2.25 -5.62 -8.32
N TRP A 86 -3.54 -5.31 -8.35
CA TRP A 86 -4.32 -5.20 -9.57
C TRP A 86 -4.59 -3.74 -9.87
N ILE A 87 -4.18 -3.27 -11.03
CA ILE A 87 -4.33 -1.87 -11.43
C ILE A 87 -5.22 -1.80 -12.68
N SER A 88 -6.32 -1.06 -12.57
CA SER A 88 -7.14 -0.72 -13.73
C SER A 88 -6.64 0.59 -14.34
N ASN A 89 -6.57 0.63 -15.66
CA ASN A 89 -6.02 1.75 -16.41
C ASN A 89 -7.04 2.28 -17.41
N ARG A 90 -6.90 3.55 -17.76
CA ARG A 90 -7.66 4.17 -18.84
C ARG A 90 -7.14 3.73 -20.20
N ASN A 91 -5.83 3.65 -20.35
CA ASN A 91 -5.16 3.20 -21.57
C ASN A 91 -4.94 1.69 -21.57
N ALA A 92 -4.49 1.14 -22.69
CA ALA A 92 -4.04 -0.23 -22.76
C ALA A 92 -2.63 -0.37 -22.11
N PRO A 93 -2.40 -1.44 -21.37
CA PRO A 93 -3.34 -2.49 -21.00
C PRO A 93 -4.38 -2.01 -20.00
N ARG A 94 -5.65 -2.42 -20.18
CA ARG A 94 -6.75 -1.99 -19.31
C ARG A 94 -6.62 -2.46 -17.87
N VAL A 95 -5.90 -3.55 -17.66
CA VAL A 95 -5.64 -4.13 -16.35
C VAL A 95 -4.20 -4.62 -16.32
N ARG A 96 -3.51 -4.31 -15.22
CA ARG A 96 -2.21 -4.90 -14.85
C ARG A 96 -2.35 -5.69 -13.58
N TYR A 97 -1.74 -6.85 -13.57
CA TYR A 97 -1.43 -7.60 -12.36
C TYR A 97 0.07 -7.49 -12.11
N LEU A 98 0.42 -7.11 -10.90
CA LEU A 98 1.81 -6.96 -10.46
C LEU A 98 1.99 -7.85 -9.25
N ARG A 99 2.70 -8.96 -9.46
CA ARG A 99 3.00 -9.90 -8.39
C ARG A 99 4.17 -9.39 -7.59
N ASN A 100 4.06 -9.51 -6.27
CA ASN A 100 5.13 -9.21 -5.35
C ASN A 100 5.97 -10.49 -5.13
N ASP A 101 7.17 -10.49 -5.66
CA ASP A 101 8.13 -11.60 -5.50
C ASP A 101 9.28 -11.19 -4.54
N THR A 102 9.04 -10.20 -3.67
CA THR A 102 10.08 -9.70 -2.76
C THR A 102 10.35 -10.72 -1.67
N VAL A 103 11.56 -11.27 -1.67
CA VAL A 103 11.97 -12.22 -0.63
C VAL A 103 12.34 -11.45 0.64
N THR A 104 11.58 -11.69 1.71
CA THR A 104 11.83 -11.09 3.03
C THR A 104 11.72 -12.16 4.12
N ASP A 105 12.38 -11.89 5.26
CA ASP A 105 12.22 -12.69 6.48
C ASP A 105 11.08 -12.17 7.37
N ASN A 106 10.27 -11.23 6.87
CA ASN A 106 9.19 -10.63 7.64
C ASN A 106 8.02 -11.58 7.77
N ASN A 107 7.38 -11.53 8.93
CA ASN A 107 6.16 -12.28 9.19
C ASN A 107 4.94 -11.48 8.73
N SER A 108 3.88 -12.19 8.39
CA SER A 108 2.58 -11.62 8.07
C SER A 108 1.44 -12.42 8.71
N ILE A 109 0.24 -11.88 8.70
CA ILE A 109 -0.99 -12.59 9.08
C ILE A 109 -2.17 -11.95 8.37
N ALA A 110 -3.18 -12.74 8.04
CA ALA A 110 -4.38 -12.23 7.42
C ALA A 110 -5.65 -12.78 8.08
N PHE A 111 -6.70 -11.94 8.15
CA PHE A 111 -7.98 -12.27 8.75
C PHE A 111 -9.13 -12.02 7.79
N LEU A 112 -10.03 -12.99 7.68
CA LEU A 112 -11.34 -12.82 7.04
C LEU A 112 -12.41 -12.81 8.13
N LEU A 113 -13.11 -11.70 8.25
CA LEU A 113 -14.19 -11.55 9.23
C LEU A 113 -15.53 -11.90 8.62
N VAL A 114 -16.33 -12.66 9.34
CA VAL A 114 -17.68 -13.06 8.96
C VAL A 114 -18.64 -12.72 10.08
N GLY A 115 -19.51 -11.75 9.87
CA GLY A 115 -20.56 -11.37 10.83
C GLY A 115 -21.65 -12.44 10.93
N ASN A 116 -22.44 -12.38 12.00
CA ASN A 116 -23.51 -13.33 12.29
C ASN A 116 -24.77 -13.16 11.41
N GLY A 117 -24.82 -12.12 10.57
CA GLY A 117 -25.94 -11.82 9.69
C GLY A 117 -27.16 -11.19 10.36
N THR A 118 -27.09 -10.94 11.68
CA THR A 118 -28.18 -10.34 12.46
C THR A 118 -27.79 -9.00 13.05
N THR A 119 -26.80 -8.96 13.92
CA THR A 119 -26.28 -7.73 14.53
C THR A 119 -25.17 -7.12 13.68
N THR A 120 -24.38 -7.95 13.04
CA THR A 120 -23.33 -7.54 12.10
C THR A 120 -23.59 -8.16 10.73
N SER A 121 -23.46 -7.39 9.65
CA SER A 121 -23.60 -7.91 8.29
C SER A 121 -22.63 -9.09 8.04
N ARG A 122 -23.02 -10.03 7.17
CA ARG A 122 -22.19 -11.20 6.88
C ARG A 122 -20.74 -10.82 6.46
N ASP A 123 -20.62 -9.76 5.73
CA ASP A 123 -19.33 -9.30 5.23
C ASP A 123 -18.54 -8.46 6.26
N ALA A 124 -19.12 -8.27 7.46
CA ALA A 124 -18.50 -7.59 8.61
C ALA A 124 -17.95 -6.19 8.31
N ILE A 125 -18.51 -5.50 7.30
CA ILE A 125 -18.08 -4.13 6.93
C ILE A 125 -18.23 -3.21 8.16
N GLY A 126 -17.18 -2.45 8.46
CA GLY A 126 -17.08 -1.58 9.62
C GLY A 126 -16.47 -2.27 10.84
N ALA A 127 -16.19 -3.57 10.79
CA ALA A 127 -15.46 -4.25 11.87
C ALA A 127 -14.03 -3.71 11.93
N ARG A 128 -13.53 -3.54 13.17
CA ARG A 128 -12.18 -3.07 13.46
C ARG A 128 -11.40 -4.16 14.16
N ILE A 129 -10.19 -4.39 13.69
CA ILE A 129 -9.22 -5.30 14.29
C ILE A 129 -8.16 -4.49 15.01
N GLU A 130 -7.85 -4.92 16.22
CA GLU A 130 -6.70 -4.50 17.00
C GLU A 130 -5.82 -5.71 17.26
N LEU A 131 -4.60 -5.68 16.72
CA LEU A 131 -3.61 -6.74 16.87
C LEU A 131 -2.49 -6.24 17.77
N ILE A 132 -2.25 -6.95 18.87
CA ILE A 132 -1.18 -6.63 19.82
C ILE A 132 -0.06 -7.65 19.62
N LEU A 133 1.13 -7.13 19.37
CA LEU A 133 2.34 -7.93 19.26
C LEU A 133 2.97 -8.12 20.64
N ALA A 134 3.57 -9.29 20.86
CA ALA A 134 4.34 -9.53 22.06
C ALA A 134 5.56 -8.58 22.09
N PRO A 135 5.98 -8.11 23.26
CA PRO A 135 7.18 -7.31 23.39
C PRO A 135 8.38 -8.08 22.83
N LYS A 136 9.14 -7.47 21.92
CA LYS A 136 10.35 -8.06 21.40
C LYS A 136 11.36 -8.18 22.56
N ALA A 137 11.82 -9.39 22.85
CA ALA A 137 12.90 -9.57 23.80
C ALA A 137 14.10 -8.73 23.36
N LEU A 138 14.60 -7.86 24.22
CA LEU A 138 15.82 -7.11 23.98
C LEU A 138 16.94 -8.14 23.84
N ASP A 139 17.54 -8.23 22.67
CA ASP A 139 18.80 -8.99 22.50
C ASP A 139 19.86 -8.35 23.39
N GLU A 140 20.22 -9.02 24.47
CA GLU A 140 21.30 -8.61 25.40
C GLU A 140 22.70 -8.64 24.76
N SER A 141 22.81 -8.86 23.45
CA SER A 141 24.08 -9.02 22.75
C SER A 141 24.75 -7.72 22.26
N THR A 142 24.21 -6.52 22.60
CA THR A 142 24.84 -5.26 22.19
C THR A 142 25.36 -4.47 23.42
N THR A 143 26.04 -5.19 24.32
CA THR A 143 26.79 -4.50 25.38
C THR A 143 28.23 -4.95 25.30
N GLU A 144 29.00 -4.41 24.34
CA GLU A 144 30.44 -4.23 24.51
C GLU A 144 30.97 -3.16 23.53
N ALA A 145 31.44 -2.11 24.09
CA ALA A 145 32.58 -1.28 23.79
C ALA A 145 32.27 0.23 23.66
N GLY A 146 32.69 0.97 24.64
CA GLY A 146 32.98 2.39 24.47
C GLY A 146 32.30 3.30 25.48
N ALA A 147 32.81 3.27 26.71
CA ALA A 147 32.58 4.36 27.66
C ALA A 147 33.23 5.63 27.13
N ASP A 148 32.43 6.61 26.76
CA ASP A 148 32.85 8.02 26.84
C ASP A 148 31.66 8.84 27.37
N GLU A 149 31.85 9.30 28.59
CA GLU A 149 30.92 10.16 29.32
C GLU A 149 30.96 11.55 28.72
N THR A 150 29.93 11.92 27.95
CA THR A 150 29.64 13.34 27.78
C THR A 150 28.13 13.57 27.79
N SER A 151 27.70 14.16 28.87
CA SER A 151 26.37 14.65 29.19
C SER A 151 25.71 15.39 28.03
N SER A 152 24.54 14.89 27.56
CA SER A 152 23.54 15.75 26.97
C SER A 152 22.14 15.31 27.41
N ASN A 153 21.50 16.21 28.14
CA ASN A 153 20.11 16.14 28.57
C ASN A 153 19.18 16.05 27.36
N THR A 154 18.80 14.85 26.96
CA THR A 154 17.70 14.66 26.03
C THR A 154 16.43 14.45 26.84
N VAL A 155 15.61 15.48 26.93
CA VAL A 155 14.27 15.43 27.50
C VAL A 155 13.45 14.47 26.62
N LYS A 156 13.17 13.27 27.12
CA LYS A 156 12.15 12.40 26.55
C LYS A 156 10.81 13.12 26.63
N PRO A 157 10.00 13.19 25.55
CA PRO A 157 8.62 13.64 25.68
C PRO A 157 7.87 12.65 26.56
N SER A 158 7.46 13.12 27.73
CA SER A 158 6.63 12.39 28.67
C SER A 158 5.23 12.19 28.10
N GLY A 159 4.85 10.95 27.81
CA GLY A 159 3.45 10.64 27.58
C GLY A 159 3.06 9.51 26.66
N GLU A 160 3.98 8.84 25.97
CA GLU A 160 3.65 7.63 25.22
C GLU A 160 4.01 6.40 26.05
N THR A 161 2.99 5.70 26.54
CA THR A 161 3.15 4.40 27.19
C THR A 161 3.66 3.40 26.15
N GLU A 162 4.69 2.63 26.49
CA GLU A 162 5.32 1.58 25.65
C GLU A 162 4.32 0.57 25.05
N THR A 163 3.05 0.59 25.45
CA THR A 163 1.96 -0.23 24.93
C THR A 163 1.43 0.20 23.57
N ASP A 164 1.68 1.42 23.12
CA ASP A 164 1.08 1.93 21.86
C ASP A 164 1.90 1.54 20.62
N SER A 165 3.21 1.29 20.76
CA SER A 165 4.09 0.92 19.65
C SER A 165 3.88 -0.53 19.13
N ASN A 166 3.29 -1.40 19.94
CA ASN A 166 3.07 -2.81 19.59
C ASN A 166 1.64 -3.11 19.13
N LYS A 167 0.80 -2.08 18.95
CA LYS A 167 -0.59 -2.22 18.56
C LYS A 167 -0.80 -1.82 17.11
N LEU A 168 -1.34 -2.74 16.32
CA LEU A 168 -1.71 -2.52 14.92
C LEU A 168 -3.23 -2.51 14.81
N ILE A 169 -3.77 -1.52 14.07
CA ILE A 169 -5.22 -1.34 13.92
C ILE A 169 -5.58 -1.28 12.46
N LYS A 170 -6.60 -2.04 12.04
CA LYS A 170 -7.22 -1.92 10.73
C LYS A 170 -8.73 -2.04 10.82
N THR A 171 -9.43 -1.33 9.95
CA THR A 171 -10.89 -1.37 9.81
C THR A 171 -11.25 -1.95 8.45
N LEU A 172 -12.25 -2.83 8.40
CA LEU A 172 -12.76 -3.39 7.17
C LEU A 172 -13.71 -2.41 6.49
N HIS A 173 -13.35 -1.92 5.32
CA HIS A 173 -14.14 -0.98 4.53
C HIS A 173 -14.92 -1.70 3.41
N ALA A 174 -16.03 -1.10 2.97
CA ALA A 174 -16.83 -1.59 1.84
C ALA A 174 -16.13 -1.40 0.49
N GLY A 175 -15.24 -0.42 0.41
CA GLY A 175 -14.45 -0.10 -0.75
C GLY A 175 -13.26 0.77 -0.36
N GLU A 176 -12.19 0.66 -1.12
CA GLU A 176 -10.96 1.41 -0.89
C GLU A 176 -10.47 1.96 -2.22
N GLY A 177 -10.16 3.26 -2.24
CA GLY A 177 -9.71 3.93 -3.45
C GLY A 177 -10.84 4.30 -4.42
N PHE A 178 -10.46 4.85 -5.57
CA PHE A 178 -11.38 5.28 -6.61
C PHE A 178 -11.74 4.11 -7.54
N LEU A 179 -13.03 3.75 -7.60
CA LEU A 179 -13.54 2.66 -8.45
C LEU A 179 -12.80 1.32 -8.27
N SER A 180 -12.36 1.06 -7.05
CA SER A 180 -11.65 -0.17 -6.70
C SER A 180 -12.07 -0.69 -5.33
N GLN A 181 -11.80 -1.96 -5.11
CA GLN A 181 -11.97 -2.62 -3.82
C GLN A 181 -10.85 -3.63 -3.64
N SER A 182 -10.12 -3.52 -2.54
CA SER A 182 -9.13 -4.49 -2.13
C SER A 182 -9.77 -5.77 -1.60
N SER A 183 -8.96 -6.78 -1.36
CA SER A 183 -9.42 -8.03 -0.73
C SER A 183 -10.07 -7.75 0.63
N ARG A 184 -11.08 -8.54 0.98
CA ARG A 184 -11.67 -8.51 2.34
C ARG A 184 -10.80 -9.20 3.39
N TRP A 185 -9.73 -9.83 2.97
CA TRP A 185 -8.70 -10.30 3.88
C TRP A 185 -7.93 -9.11 4.44
N ILE A 186 -8.02 -8.91 5.74
CA ILE A 186 -7.31 -7.85 6.45
C ILE A 186 -5.90 -8.38 6.73
N HIS A 187 -4.93 -7.91 5.98
CA HIS A 187 -3.54 -8.34 6.04
C HIS A 187 -2.71 -7.41 6.94
N PHE A 188 -1.84 -8.00 7.76
CA PHE A 188 -0.86 -7.28 8.57
C PHE A 188 0.54 -7.80 8.26
N GLY A 189 1.45 -6.90 7.89
CA GLY A 189 2.89 -7.16 7.93
C GLY A 189 3.40 -6.93 9.35
N LEU A 190 4.11 -7.89 9.90
CA LEU A 190 4.48 -7.90 11.31
C LEU A 190 5.98 -7.67 11.56
N GLY A 191 6.79 -7.73 10.49
CA GLY A 191 8.23 -7.69 10.60
C GLY A 191 8.84 -9.01 11.08
N LYS A 192 10.17 -9.07 11.11
CA LYS A 192 10.93 -10.27 11.46
C LYS A 192 10.82 -10.59 12.95
N GLY A 193 10.55 -11.87 13.23
CA GLY A 193 10.53 -12.41 14.61
C GLY A 193 9.35 -11.90 15.45
N ALA A 194 8.31 -11.34 14.83
CA ALA A 194 7.12 -10.90 15.57
C ALA A 194 6.33 -12.10 16.07
N GLU A 195 5.77 -11.96 17.26
CA GLU A 195 4.83 -12.89 17.88
C GLU A 195 3.53 -12.14 18.21
N ILE A 196 2.40 -12.84 18.13
CA ILE A 196 1.09 -12.25 18.39
C ILE A 196 0.71 -12.56 19.83
N ALA A 197 0.52 -11.51 20.62
CA ALA A 197 0.02 -11.65 21.97
C ALA A 197 -1.51 -11.81 21.98
N GLU A 198 -2.20 -10.92 21.26
CA GLU A 198 -3.66 -10.84 21.29
C GLU A 198 -4.21 -10.23 20.01
N LEU A 199 -5.38 -10.69 19.60
CA LEU A 199 -6.22 -10.09 18.58
C LEU A 199 -7.57 -9.74 19.17
N THR A 200 -8.01 -8.50 19.05
CA THR A 200 -9.36 -8.08 19.39
C THR A 200 -10.12 -7.65 18.14
N VAL A 201 -11.32 -8.21 17.97
CA VAL A 201 -12.25 -7.84 16.89
C VAL A 201 -13.42 -7.06 17.48
N HIS A 202 -13.59 -5.82 17.03
CA HIS A 202 -14.74 -4.98 17.37
C HIS A 202 -15.79 -5.10 16.26
N TRP A 203 -16.89 -5.78 16.56
CA TRP A 203 -17.98 -5.98 15.61
C TRP A 203 -18.92 -4.77 15.57
N PRO A 204 -19.35 -4.28 14.38
CA PRO A 204 -20.17 -3.05 14.29
C PRO A 204 -21.49 -3.09 15.06
N GLY A 205 -22.09 -4.24 15.19
CA GLY A 205 -23.37 -4.43 15.87
C GLY A 205 -23.31 -5.46 17.00
N GLY A 206 -22.13 -5.68 17.59
CA GLY A 206 -21.92 -6.69 18.61
C GLY A 206 -20.89 -6.28 19.64
N GLU A 207 -20.63 -7.19 20.57
CA GLU A 207 -19.55 -7.03 21.52
C GLU A 207 -18.20 -7.31 20.88
N SER A 208 -17.14 -6.83 21.51
CA SER A 208 -15.78 -7.14 21.08
C SER A 208 -15.40 -8.55 21.50
N GLU A 209 -14.64 -9.23 20.66
CA GLU A 209 -14.18 -10.59 20.90
C GLU A 209 -12.66 -10.63 20.82
N THR A 210 -12.05 -11.39 21.73
CA THR A 210 -10.61 -11.49 21.87
C THR A 210 -10.13 -12.92 21.56
N TYR A 211 -9.03 -13.03 20.85
CA TYR A 211 -8.43 -14.28 20.41
C TYR A 211 -6.93 -14.29 20.76
N THR A 212 -6.44 -15.42 21.22
CA THR A 212 -5.04 -15.65 21.59
C THR A 212 -4.52 -16.93 20.95
N GLY A 213 -3.21 -17.12 20.97
CA GLY A 213 -2.58 -18.32 20.43
C GLY A 213 -2.58 -18.40 18.90
N LEU A 214 -2.65 -17.26 18.24
CA LEU A 214 -2.56 -17.17 16.78
C LEU A 214 -1.10 -17.23 16.33
N ALA A 215 -0.81 -18.07 15.34
CA ALA A 215 0.51 -18.18 14.75
C ALA A 215 0.68 -17.17 13.60
N VAL A 216 1.89 -16.61 13.47
CA VAL A 216 2.27 -15.78 12.32
C VAL A 216 2.37 -16.62 11.03
N ASN A 217 2.39 -15.97 9.89
CA ASN A 217 2.43 -16.58 8.56
C ASN A 217 1.27 -17.56 8.34
N ARG A 218 0.09 -17.15 8.79
CA ARG A 218 -1.17 -17.90 8.68
C ARG A 218 -2.31 -16.98 8.27
N ARG A 219 -3.38 -17.60 7.81
CA ARG A 219 -4.65 -16.95 7.48
C ARG A 219 -5.75 -17.52 8.38
N TYR A 220 -6.55 -16.65 8.95
CA TYR A 220 -7.65 -17.06 9.85
C TYR A 220 -8.98 -16.53 9.37
N GLN A 221 -9.99 -17.38 9.37
CA GLN A 221 -11.38 -16.97 9.22
C GLN A 221 -12.01 -16.89 10.61
N ILE A 222 -12.58 -15.75 10.93
CA ILE A 222 -13.20 -15.47 12.23
C ILE A 222 -14.68 -15.21 12.04
N HIS A 223 -15.50 -16.06 12.60
CA HIS A 223 -16.95 -15.88 12.64
C HIS A 223 -17.33 -15.24 13.98
N GLN A 224 -18.19 -14.20 13.93
CA GLN A 224 -18.71 -13.55 15.14
C GLN A 224 -19.39 -14.58 16.05
N GLY A 225 -19.01 -14.62 17.33
CA GLY A 225 -19.46 -15.60 18.30
C GLY A 225 -18.77 -16.97 18.18
N GLY A 226 -17.75 -17.10 17.35
CA GLY A 226 -17.05 -18.34 17.05
C GLY A 226 -15.58 -18.32 17.44
N LYS A 227 -14.87 -19.34 16.97
CA LYS A 227 -13.42 -19.44 17.11
C LYS A 227 -12.72 -18.96 15.82
N ALA A 228 -11.48 -18.51 15.95
CA ALA A 228 -10.62 -18.33 14.81
C ALA A 228 -10.28 -19.70 14.21
N VAL A 229 -10.57 -19.88 12.92
CA VAL A 229 -10.30 -21.11 12.18
C VAL A 229 -9.21 -20.81 11.16
N GLU A 230 -8.13 -21.57 11.23
CA GLU A 230 -7.03 -21.46 10.24
C GLU A 230 -7.56 -21.81 8.85
N SER A 231 -7.28 -20.95 7.88
CA SER A 231 -7.60 -21.17 6.49
C SER A 231 -6.33 -21.58 5.74
N PRO A 232 -6.39 -22.51 4.78
CA PRO A 232 -5.22 -22.88 4.01
C PRO A 232 -4.55 -21.68 3.35
N MET A 233 -3.24 -21.59 3.44
CA MET A 233 -2.46 -20.57 2.73
C MET A 233 -2.58 -20.78 1.22
N GLN A 234 -2.42 -22.00 0.76
CA GLN A 234 -2.54 -22.33 -0.66
C GLN A 234 -4.01 -22.46 -1.08
N ALA A 235 -4.32 -21.93 -2.25
CA ALA A 235 -5.61 -22.16 -2.88
C ALA A 235 -5.72 -23.63 -3.34
N ASP A 236 -6.90 -24.23 -3.15
CA ASP A 236 -7.19 -25.56 -3.68
C ASP A 236 -8.50 -25.50 -4.52
N PRO A 237 -8.43 -25.62 -5.84
CA PRO A 237 -7.21 -25.70 -6.65
C PRO A 237 -6.40 -24.39 -6.64
N PRO A 238 -5.08 -24.46 -6.89
CA PRO A 238 -4.26 -23.26 -6.99
C PRO A 238 -4.74 -22.37 -8.16
N PRO A 239 -4.61 -21.04 -8.06
CA PRO A 239 -4.94 -20.16 -9.15
C PRO A 239 -4.10 -20.52 -10.39
N PRO A 240 -4.65 -20.37 -11.61
CA PRO A 240 -3.89 -20.67 -12.81
C PRO A 240 -2.64 -19.78 -12.83
N PRO A 241 -1.49 -20.33 -13.26
CA PRO A 241 -0.27 -19.56 -13.35
C PRO A 241 -0.46 -18.39 -14.32
N LEU A 242 -0.18 -17.19 -13.86
CA LEU A 242 -0.16 -16.01 -14.70
C LEU A 242 1.17 -15.99 -15.46
N ILE A 243 1.08 -15.98 -16.78
CA ILE A 243 2.27 -15.90 -17.64
C ILE A 243 2.73 -14.43 -17.63
N PRO A 244 3.98 -14.14 -17.24
CA PRO A 244 4.50 -12.79 -17.31
C PRO A 244 4.38 -12.24 -18.72
N SER A 245 3.75 -11.09 -18.89
CA SER A 245 3.80 -10.39 -20.16
C SER A 245 5.21 -9.84 -20.34
N THR A 246 5.77 -9.98 -21.54
CA THR A 246 7.00 -9.27 -21.89
C THR A 246 6.75 -7.77 -21.70
N PRO A 247 7.53 -7.06 -20.87
CA PRO A 247 7.34 -5.62 -20.72
C PRO A 247 7.46 -4.96 -22.09
N GLU A 248 6.40 -4.29 -22.54
CA GLU A 248 6.54 -3.37 -23.67
C GLU A 248 7.44 -2.24 -23.18
N LEU A 249 8.63 -2.17 -23.75
CA LEU A 249 9.53 -1.04 -23.49
C LEU A 249 8.77 0.24 -23.90
N PRO A 250 8.63 1.21 -23.01
CA PRO A 250 8.00 2.46 -23.39
C PRO A 250 8.75 3.06 -24.59
N PRO A 251 8.04 3.63 -25.54
CA PRO A 251 8.70 4.28 -26.68
C PRO A 251 9.75 5.24 -26.15
N LEU A 252 10.95 5.21 -26.74
CA LEU A 252 12.05 6.10 -26.39
C LEU A 252 11.49 7.53 -26.35
N ALA A 253 11.27 8.05 -25.15
CA ALA A 253 10.89 9.43 -25.01
C ALA A 253 12.10 10.30 -25.39
N ASP A 254 11.88 11.42 -26.09
CA ASP A 254 12.89 12.41 -26.44
C ASP A 254 13.61 13.05 -25.23
N ARG A 255 13.37 12.53 -24.04
CA ARG A 255 14.01 12.92 -22.79
C ARG A 255 14.78 11.76 -22.22
N PHE A 256 16.04 11.99 -21.94
CA PHE A 256 17.00 11.04 -21.39
C PHE A 256 16.41 10.21 -20.23
N ARG A 257 15.91 9.01 -20.54
CA ARG A 257 15.63 7.96 -19.59
C ARG A 257 16.50 6.77 -19.98
N ILE A 258 17.29 6.32 -19.06
CA ILE A 258 18.04 5.06 -19.22
C ILE A 258 17.07 3.98 -18.72
N PRO A 259 16.43 3.18 -19.62
CA PRO A 259 15.64 2.04 -19.15
C PRO A 259 16.64 1.04 -18.53
N LEU A 260 16.45 0.72 -17.26
CA LEU A 260 17.13 -0.41 -16.65
C LEU A 260 16.50 -1.68 -17.23
N VAL A 261 17.16 -2.28 -18.19
CA VAL A 261 16.68 -3.47 -18.92
C VAL A 261 16.92 -4.76 -18.12
N ALA A 262 17.61 -4.69 -16.99
CA ALA A 262 17.83 -5.81 -16.08
C ALA A 262 17.63 -5.32 -14.64
N LEU A 263 17.17 -6.24 -13.78
CA LEU A 263 17.27 -6.06 -12.33
C LEU A 263 18.77 -6.06 -11.98
N VAL A 264 19.36 -4.89 -12.10
CA VAL A 264 20.70 -4.67 -11.55
C VAL A 264 20.51 -4.41 -10.07
N PRO A 265 21.25 -5.07 -9.19
CA PRO A 265 21.23 -4.71 -7.78
C PRO A 265 21.48 -3.20 -7.69
N MET A 266 20.69 -2.52 -6.87
CA MET A 266 20.79 -1.07 -6.72
C MET A 266 22.25 -0.75 -6.36
N PRO A 267 22.94 0.10 -7.13
CA PRO A 267 24.31 0.46 -6.78
C PRO A 267 24.28 1.15 -5.43
N ASP A 268 25.32 0.93 -4.66
CA ASP A 268 25.56 1.66 -3.42
C ASP A 268 25.63 3.16 -3.74
N LEU A 269 24.54 3.87 -3.46
CA LEU A 269 24.41 5.30 -3.77
C LEU A 269 24.79 6.10 -2.53
N PRO A 270 25.98 6.67 -2.45
CA PRO A 270 26.33 7.56 -1.38
C PRO A 270 25.52 8.86 -1.51
N TYR A 271 24.94 9.31 -0.43
CA TYR A 271 24.31 10.63 -0.33
C TYR A 271 24.87 11.38 0.89
N ILE A 272 24.83 12.70 0.81
CA ILE A 272 25.22 13.56 1.91
C ILE A 272 23.95 13.99 2.64
N ASP A 273 23.87 13.66 3.93
CA ASP A 273 22.74 14.08 4.76
C ASP A 273 22.83 15.58 5.13
N SER A 274 21.81 16.08 5.79
CA SER A 274 21.71 17.50 6.18
C SER A 274 22.83 17.95 7.14
N SER A 275 23.55 17.02 7.75
CA SER A 275 24.71 17.28 8.63
C SER A 275 26.06 17.18 7.88
N GLY A 276 26.04 16.96 6.57
CA GLY A 276 27.24 16.86 5.74
C GLY A 276 27.93 15.50 5.82
N ILE A 277 27.29 14.49 6.40
CA ILE A 277 27.85 13.14 6.53
C ILE A 277 27.42 12.30 5.32
N THR A 278 28.39 11.63 4.70
CA THR A 278 28.12 10.68 3.62
C THR A 278 27.53 9.40 4.21
N LYS A 279 26.34 9.03 3.75
CA LYS A 279 25.64 7.77 4.07
C LYS A 279 25.36 7.02 2.78
N ASN A 280 25.16 5.71 2.88
CA ASN A 280 24.75 4.87 1.78
C ASN A 280 23.25 4.55 1.88
N LEU A 281 22.59 4.40 0.77
CA LEU A 281 21.13 4.13 0.69
C LEU A 281 20.79 2.66 1.01
N LEU A 282 21.80 1.79 1.13
CA LEU A 282 21.66 0.37 1.49
C LEU A 282 22.32 0.10 2.84
#